data_60763f56259dc361cccc17e764f4b5da
#
_entry.id   60763f56259dc361cccc17e764f4b5da
#
_cell.length_a   1.000
_cell.length_b   1.000
_cell.length_c   1.000
_cell.angle_alpha   90.00
_cell.angle_beta   90.00
_cell.angle_gamma   90.00
#
_symmetry.space_group_name_H-M   'P 1'
#
loop_
_entity.id
_entity.type
_entity.pdbx_description
1 polymer ?
#
loop_
_entity_poly.entity_id
_entity_poly.type
_entity_poly.pdbx_seq_one_letter_code
_entity_poly.pdbx_strand_id
1 'polypeptide(L)'
;LEPCSHQGRTPPCCDALIKAGISKVIAAIEDPNPQVRGNGFERLRLAGTEVITGVLQADAETLIPGYIKRHKAGLPLVRLKLAMSLDGRTAMANGESQWITGPDARQDVQRWRARSSAIVTGIGSLLKDNPQLNVRRDDLAIEVEQEVEQEIEQTAFIRQPLRVVMDSELRTPVDAKILYQPGDRLIVGSQLKTCGQAGQDKQK
;
A
#
# COMPACT_ATOMS: atom_id res chain seq x y z
N LEU A 1 -12.39 -8.61 -11.16
CA LEU A 1 -12.70 -7.22 -11.48
C LEU A 1 -12.95 -7.10 -12.98
N GLU A 2 -13.79 -6.16 -13.41
CA GLU A 2 -14.05 -5.82 -14.81
C GLU A 2 -12.76 -5.60 -15.59
N PRO A 3 -12.61 -6.15 -16.83
CA PRO A 3 -11.51 -5.83 -17.73
C PRO A 3 -11.53 -4.36 -18.13
N CYS A 4 -10.41 -3.66 -17.95
CA CYS A 4 -10.32 -2.24 -18.25
C CYS A 4 -10.51 -1.93 -19.74
N SER A 5 -11.14 -0.76 -20.03
CA SER A 5 -11.42 -0.27 -21.38
C SER A 5 -10.62 0.98 -21.77
N HIS A 6 -9.85 1.55 -20.84
CA HIS A 6 -9.03 2.75 -21.06
C HIS A 6 -7.55 2.42 -21.21
N GLN A 7 -6.80 3.31 -21.86
CA GLN A 7 -5.34 3.23 -21.93
C GLN A 7 -4.76 3.62 -20.58
N GLY A 8 -4.11 2.67 -19.92
CA GLY A 8 -3.32 2.89 -18.71
C GLY A 8 -1.82 2.85 -19.01
N ARG A 9 -1.03 2.26 -18.10
CA ARG A 9 0.39 1.92 -18.36
C ARG A 9 0.53 0.85 -19.43
N THR A 10 -0.50 0.05 -19.59
CA THR A 10 -0.65 -1.00 -20.62
C THR A 10 -1.91 -0.73 -21.42
N PRO A 11 -2.02 -1.31 -22.64
CA PRO A 11 -3.25 -1.26 -23.41
C PRO A 11 -4.46 -1.85 -22.67
N PRO A 12 -5.71 -1.51 -23.08
CA PRO A 12 -6.91 -2.02 -22.44
C PRO A 12 -6.99 -3.55 -22.42
N CYS A 13 -7.34 -4.13 -21.27
CA CYS A 13 -7.48 -5.58 -21.16
C CYS A 13 -8.60 -6.14 -22.05
N CYS A 14 -9.71 -5.40 -22.24
CA CYS A 14 -10.80 -5.82 -23.13
C CYS A 14 -10.32 -5.97 -24.58
N ASP A 15 -9.41 -5.13 -25.08
CA ASP A 15 -8.87 -5.25 -26.44
C ASP A 15 -8.04 -6.54 -26.63
N ALA A 16 -7.24 -6.88 -25.61
CA ALA A 16 -6.47 -8.12 -25.63
C ALA A 16 -7.39 -9.35 -25.66
N LEU A 17 -8.48 -9.35 -24.87
CA LEU A 17 -9.46 -10.43 -24.82
C LEU A 17 -10.22 -10.56 -26.14
N ILE A 18 -10.64 -9.47 -26.75
CA ILE A 18 -11.29 -9.45 -28.07
C ILE A 18 -10.35 -9.99 -29.14
N LYS A 19 -9.11 -9.47 -29.17
CA LYS A 19 -8.09 -9.94 -30.14
C LYS A 19 -7.78 -11.42 -30.00
N ALA A 20 -7.82 -11.96 -28.78
CA ALA A 20 -7.61 -13.37 -28.51
C ALA A 20 -8.82 -14.24 -28.86
N GLY A 21 -9.95 -13.66 -29.30
CA GLY A 21 -11.16 -14.40 -29.66
C GLY A 21 -11.86 -15.07 -28.49
N ILE A 22 -11.79 -14.49 -27.29
CA ILE A 22 -12.42 -15.05 -26.08
C ILE A 22 -13.94 -14.99 -26.24
N SER A 23 -14.59 -16.16 -26.20
CA SER A 23 -16.04 -16.29 -26.38
C SER A 23 -16.84 -15.95 -25.13
N LYS A 24 -16.27 -16.13 -23.92
CA LYS A 24 -16.95 -15.90 -22.65
C LYS A 24 -16.00 -15.29 -21.62
N VAL A 25 -16.46 -14.23 -20.91
CA VAL A 25 -15.78 -13.60 -19.78
C VAL A 25 -16.68 -13.67 -18.56
N ILE A 26 -16.13 -14.17 -17.44
CA ILE A 26 -16.78 -14.18 -16.12
C ILE A 26 -16.02 -13.25 -15.21
N ALA A 27 -16.68 -12.21 -14.70
CA ALA A 27 -16.09 -11.24 -13.78
C ALA A 27 -16.94 -11.13 -12.51
N ALA A 28 -16.28 -11.14 -11.34
CA ALA A 28 -16.97 -11.09 -10.06
C ALA A 28 -17.64 -9.75 -9.81
N ILE A 29 -16.95 -8.65 -10.14
CA ILE A 29 -17.42 -7.27 -9.87
C ILE A 29 -17.19 -6.35 -11.06
N GLU A 30 -18.15 -5.44 -11.25
CA GLU A 30 -17.97 -4.23 -12.06
C GLU A 30 -16.94 -3.31 -11.41
N ASP A 31 -16.11 -2.66 -12.20
CA ASP A 31 -15.10 -1.75 -11.66
C ASP A 31 -15.76 -0.49 -11.07
N PRO A 32 -15.53 -0.17 -9.79
CA PRO A 32 -16.08 1.04 -9.19
C PRO A 32 -15.43 2.34 -9.72
N ASN A 33 -14.33 2.25 -10.48
CA ASN A 33 -13.69 3.41 -11.11
C ASN A 33 -14.59 3.98 -12.22
N PRO A 34 -15.02 5.24 -12.14
CA PRO A 34 -15.88 5.87 -13.16
C PRO A 34 -15.33 5.81 -14.60
N GLN A 35 -14.00 5.71 -14.75
CA GLN A 35 -13.36 5.61 -16.07
C GLN A 35 -13.53 4.21 -16.71
N VAL A 36 -13.85 3.20 -15.92
CA VAL A 36 -14.01 1.81 -16.39
C VAL A 36 -15.46 1.39 -16.36
N ARG A 37 -16.07 1.50 -15.23
CA ARG A 37 -17.44 1.18 -14.81
C ARG A 37 -18.42 0.82 -15.92
N GLY A 38 -18.51 -0.47 -16.23
CA GLY A 38 -19.39 -1.01 -17.26
C GLY A 38 -18.87 -0.91 -18.70
N ASN A 39 -17.96 0.01 -18.98
CA ASN A 39 -17.44 0.24 -20.34
C ASN A 39 -16.68 -0.96 -20.91
N GLY A 40 -15.92 -1.67 -20.05
CA GLY A 40 -15.21 -2.89 -20.46
C GLY A 40 -16.17 -4.01 -20.80
N PHE A 41 -17.22 -4.18 -20.02
CA PHE A 41 -18.26 -5.18 -20.28
C PHE A 41 -19.05 -4.87 -21.55
N GLU A 42 -19.43 -3.61 -21.76
CA GLU A 42 -20.12 -3.19 -22.97
C GLU A 42 -19.28 -3.45 -24.22
N ARG A 43 -17.99 -3.08 -24.17
CA ARG A 43 -17.06 -3.28 -25.28
C ARG A 43 -16.88 -4.76 -25.64
N LEU A 44 -16.82 -5.65 -24.63
CA LEU A 44 -16.75 -7.09 -24.85
C LEU A 44 -18.04 -7.64 -25.47
N ARG A 45 -19.22 -7.21 -24.98
CA ARG A 45 -20.52 -7.63 -25.55
C ARG A 45 -20.69 -7.19 -27.01
N LEU A 46 -20.31 -5.94 -27.33
CA LEU A 46 -20.34 -5.43 -28.71
C LEU A 46 -19.42 -6.23 -29.65
N ALA A 47 -18.35 -6.81 -29.14
CA ALA A 47 -17.47 -7.69 -29.90
C ALA A 47 -17.95 -9.14 -29.98
N GLY A 48 -19.14 -9.46 -29.43
CA GLY A 48 -19.71 -10.81 -29.46
C GLY A 48 -19.28 -11.72 -28.31
N THR A 49 -18.56 -11.21 -27.30
CA THR A 49 -18.17 -11.97 -26.13
C THR A 49 -19.33 -12.07 -25.13
N GLU A 50 -19.67 -13.26 -24.66
CA GLU A 50 -20.62 -13.45 -23.57
C GLU A 50 -20.01 -12.94 -22.26
N VAL A 51 -20.73 -12.08 -21.50
CA VAL A 51 -20.23 -11.51 -20.25
C VAL A 51 -21.16 -11.85 -19.11
N ILE A 52 -20.67 -12.62 -18.13
CA ILE A 52 -21.34 -12.97 -16.87
C ILE A 52 -20.70 -12.17 -15.74
N THR A 53 -21.52 -11.55 -14.88
CA THR A 53 -21.05 -10.73 -13.76
C THR A 53 -21.68 -11.17 -12.44
N GLY A 54 -21.09 -10.79 -11.31
CA GLY A 54 -21.65 -11.05 -9.97
C GLY A 54 -21.28 -12.39 -9.35
N VAL A 55 -20.48 -13.21 -10.03
CA VAL A 55 -20.05 -14.52 -9.49
C VAL A 55 -19.05 -14.30 -8.37
N LEU A 56 -19.35 -14.74 -7.14
CA LEU A 56 -18.55 -14.56 -5.93
C LEU A 56 -18.21 -13.07 -5.66
N GLN A 57 -19.17 -12.19 -5.90
CA GLN A 57 -18.95 -10.73 -5.75
C GLN A 57 -18.47 -10.36 -4.35
N ALA A 58 -19.12 -10.86 -3.31
CA ALA A 58 -18.78 -10.54 -1.91
C ALA A 58 -17.33 -10.95 -1.58
N ASP A 59 -16.92 -12.15 -2.01
CA ASP A 59 -15.55 -12.64 -1.78
C ASP A 59 -14.52 -11.79 -2.54
N ALA A 60 -14.81 -11.46 -3.79
CA ALA A 60 -13.94 -10.62 -4.61
C ALA A 60 -13.76 -9.21 -4.03
N GLU A 61 -14.80 -8.61 -3.44
CA GLU A 61 -14.73 -7.32 -2.77
C GLU A 61 -13.77 -7.33 -1.57
N THR A 62 -13.63 -8.47 -0.88
CA THR A 62 -12.69 -8.62 0.24
C THR A 62 -11.22 -8.61 -0.18
N LEU A 63 -10.91 -8.92 -1.43
CA LEU A 63 -9.53 -8.96 -1.94
C LEU A 63 -8.95 -7.57 -2.16
N ILE A 64 -9.80 -6.59 -2.51
CA ILE A 64 -9.37 -5.23 -2.89
C ILE A 64 -10.14 -4.12 -2.14
N PRO A 65 -10.35 -4.23 -0.82
CA PRO A 65 -11.24 -3.33 -0.07
C PRO A 65 -10.78 -1.87 -0.11
N GLY A 66 -9.46 -1.63 -0.19
CA GLY A 66 -8.90 -0.29 -0.28
C GLY A 66 -9.23 0.40 -1.60
N TYR A 67 -9.16 -0.34 -2.71
CA TYR A 67 -9.53 0.14 -4.04
C TYR A 67 -11.01 0.50 -4.11
N ILE A 68 -11.86 -0.42 -3.63
CA ILE A 68 -13.31 -0.23 -3.61
C ILE A 68 -13.70 0.98 -2.76
N LYS A 69 -13.15 1.10 -1.54
CA LYS A 69 -13.44 2.22 -0.65
C LYS A 69 -13.02 3.56 -1.27
N ARG A 70 -11.85 3.60 -1.92
CA ARG A 70 -11.37 4.80 -2.59
C ARG A 70 -12.33 5.27 -3.69
N HIS A 71 -12.79 4.36 -4.54
CA HIS A 71 -13.65 4.72 -5.68
C HIS A 71 -15.12 4.91 -5.30
N LYS A 72 -15.64 4.16 -4.32
CA LYS A 72 -17.04 4.32 -3.85
C LYS A 72 -17.21 5.51 -2.90
N ALA A 73 -16.22 5.80 -2.04
CA ALA A 73 -16.36 6.79 -0.97
C ALA A 73 -15.34 7.96 -1.06
N GLY A 74 -14.38 7.93 -1.98
CA GLY A 74 -13.33 8.95 -2.07
C GLY A 74 -12.32 8.91 -0.93
N LEU A 75 -12.37 7.91 -0.05
CA LEU A 75 -11.58 7.83 1.17
C LEU A 75 -10.60 6.64 1.14
N PRO A 76 -9.41 6.77 1.75
CA PRO A 76 -8.52 5.63 1.92
C PRO A 76 -9.07 4.60 2.90
N LEU A 77 -8.66 3.35 2.76
CA LEU A 77 -8.82 2.34 3.80
C LEU A 77 -7.72 2.53 4.84
N VAL A 78 -8.11 2.95 6.04
CA VAL A 78 -7.20 3.12 7.17
C VAL A 78 -7.24 1.88 8.06
N ARG A 79 -6.06 1.34 8.39
CA ARG A 79 -5.88 0.28 9.37
C ARG A 79 -4.99 0.79 10.49
N LEU A 80 -5.43 0.58 11.74
CA LEU A 80 -4.64 0.88 12.92
C LEU A 80 -3.99 -0.42 13.42
N LYS A 81 -2.64 -0.40 13.56
CA LYS A 81 -1.87 -1.51 14.17
C LYS A 81 -1.37 -1.07 15.52
N LEU A 82 -1.74 -1.80 16.56
CA LEU A 82 -1.22 -1.65 17.91
C LEU A 82 -0.59 -2.96 18.37
N ALA A 83 0.52 -2.87 19.12
CA ALA A 83 1.05 -3.96 19.92
C ALA A 83 0.78 -3.62 21.38
N MET A 84 -0.03 -4.42 22.05
CA MET A 84 -0.43 -4.17 23.43
C MET A 84 -0.66 -5.49 24.18
N SER A 85 -0.53 -5.46 25.50
CA SER A 85 -0.94 -6.53 26.40
C SER A 85 -2.47 -6.61 26.51
N LEU A 86 -2.99 -7.66 27.15
CA LEU A 86 -4.45 -7.82 27.34
C LEU A 86 -5.10 -6.67 28.13
N ASP A 87 -4.34 -6.02 29.00
CA ASP A 87 -4.77 -4.84 29.75
C ASP A 87 -4.52 -3.52 28.99
N GLY A 88 -4.17 -3.59 27.70
CA GLY A 88 -4.05 -2.43 26.81
C GLY A 88 -2.76 -1.63 26.94
N ARG A 89 -1.73 -2.17 27.62
CA ARG A 89 -0.43 -1.48 27.76
C ARG A 89 0.46 -1.70 26.55
N THR A 90 1.08 -0.63 26.09
CA THR A 90 2.00 -0.63 24.94
C THR A 90 3.48 -0.65 25.35
N ALA A 91 3.76 -0.57 26.64
CA ALA A 91 5.10 -0.69 27.23
C ALA A 91 5.00 -1.09 28.71
N MET A 92 6.07 -1.62 29.27
CA MET A 92 6.23 -1.84 30.70
C MET A 92 6.42 -0.51 31.45
N ALA A 93 6.36 -0.54 32.80
CA ALA A 93 6.54 0.64 33.63
C ALA A 93 7.95 1.28 33.47
N ASN A 94 8.95 0.49 33.13
CA ASN A 94 10.31 0.96 32.83
C ASN A 94 10.47 1.51 31.39
N GLY A 95 9.41 1.47 30.58
CA GLY A 95 9.39 1.94 29.20
C GLY A 95 9.79 0.90 28.14
N GLU A 96 10.16 -0.33 28.53
CA GLU A 96 10.43 -1.41 27.58
C GLU A 96 9.14 -1.80 26.83
N SER A 97 9.25 -1.91 25.50
CA SER A 97 8.14 -2.27 24.60
C SER A 97 8.44 -3.44 23.67
N GLN A 98 9.62 -4.03 23.78
CA GLN A 98 10.07 -5.16 22.96
C GLN A 98 10.30 -6.40 23.81
N TRP A 99 9.68 -7.56 23.53
CA TRP A 99 8.66 -7.78 22.51
C TRP A 99 7.33 -8.10 23.20
N ILE A 100 6.28 -7.31 22.93
CA ILE A 100 4.95 -7.54 23.51
C ILE A 100 4.23 -8.65 22.75
N THR A 101 4.49 -8.78 21.42
CA THR A 101 3.86 -9.77 20.55
C THR A 101 4.87 -10.81 20.06
N GLY A 102 4.41 -12.05 19.87
CA GLY A 102 5.21 -13.16 19.38
C GLY A 102 5.71 -12.99 17.93
N PRO A 103 6.60 -13.89 17.46
CA PRO A 103 7.17 -13.85 16.12
C PRO A 103 6.10 -13.91 15.02
N ASP A 104 5.09 -14.78 15.16
CA ASP A 104 4.03 -14.96 14.15
C ASP A 104 3.22 -13.68 13.96
N ALA A 105 2.88 -12.99 15.03
CA ALA A 105 2.20 -11.70 14.96
C ALA A 105 3.06 -10.63 14.28
N ARG A 106 4.40 -10.65 14.50
CA ARG A 106 5.33 -9.74 13.82
C ARG A 106 5.46 -10.06 12.33
N GLN A 107 5.42 -11.35 11.97
CA GLN A 107 5.39 -11.80 10.58
C GLN A 107 4.12 -11.34 9.87
N ASP A 108 2.96 -11.50 10.51
CA ASP A 108 1.68 -11.00 9.94
C ASP A 108 1.71 -9.48 9.70
N VAL A 109 2.37 -8.70 10.56
CA VAL A 109 2.59 -7.26 10.34
C VAL A 109 3.34 -6.99 9.03
N GLN A 110 4.27 -7.84 8.60
CA GLN A 110 4.96 -7.66 7.32
C GLN A 110 4.01 -7.87 6.14
N ARG A 111 3.10 -8.84 6.22
CA ARG A 111 2.05 -9.04 5.21
C ARG A 111 1.15 -7.80 5.11
N TRP A 112 0.77 -7.20 6.23
CA TRP A 112 -0.01 -5.96 6.25
C TRP A 112 0.76 -4.77 5.67
N ARG A 113 2.06 -4.66 5.95
CA ARG A 113 2.93 -3.63 5.34
C ARG A 113 2.98 -3.80 3.82
N ALA A 114 3.20 -5.01 3.32
CA ALA A 114 3.27 -5.29 1.88
C ALA A 114 1.96 -4.94 1.15
N ARG A 115 0.81 -5.10 1.80
CA ARG A 115 -0.51 -4.74 1.28
C ARG A 115 -0.86 -3.25 1.43
N SER A 116 -0.04 -2.47 2.10
CA SER A 116 -0.29 -1.04 2.36
C SER A 116 0.35 -0.18 1.29
N SER A 117 -0.33 0.90 0.87
CA SER A 117 0.25 1.92 0.00
C SER A 117 1.14 2.88 0.78
N ALA A 118 0.78 3.17 2.04
CA ALA A 118 1.54 4.00 2.94
C ALA A 118 1.49 3.46 4.37
N ILE A 119 2.56 3.70 5.14
CA ILE A 119 2.64 3.46 6.58
C ILE A 119 2.89 4.81 7.25
N VAL A 120 2.01 5.18 8.17
CA VAL A 120 2.09 6.46 8.89
C VAL A 120 2.49 6.20 10.33
N THR A 121 3.46 6.96 10.84
CA THR A 121 3.85 6.97 12.25
C THR A 121 3.98 8.38 12.79
N GLY A 122 3.86 8.55 14.10
CA GLY A 122 4.17 9.81 14.77
C GLY A 122 5.64 9.92 15.16
N ILE A 123 6.13 11.15 15.30
CA ILE A 123 7.51 11.43 15.71
C ILE A 123 7.88 10.80 17.07
N GLY A 124 6.93 10.69 17.99
CA GLY A 124 7.17 10.06 19.29
C GLY A 124 7.60 8.60 19.18
N SER A 125 6.93 7.81 18.31
CA SER A 125 7.30 6.43 18.04
C SER A 125 8.65 6.33 17.33
N LEU A 126 8.93 7.26 16.42
CA LEU A 126 10.22 7.28 15.73
C LEU A 126 11.37 7.57 16.66
N LEU A 127 11.25 8.55 17.55
CA LEU A 127 12.28 8.90 18.52
C LEU A 127 12.54 7.78 19.54
N LYS A 128 11.47 7.05 19.93
CA LYS A 128 11.58 5.98 20.92
C LYS A 128 12.15 4.68 20.34
N ASP A 129 11.63 4.26 19.18
CA ASP A 129 11.87 2.92 18.66
C ASP A 129 12.83 2.88 17.47
N ASN A 130 13.14 4.05 16.85
CA ASN A 130 13.93 4.20 15.63
C ASN A 130 13.58 3.14 14.56
N PRO A 131 12.28 3.01 14.16
CA PRO A 131 11.82 1.92 13.32
C PRO A 131 12.20 2.14 11.86
N GLN A 132 12.42 1.04 11.14
CA GLN A 132 12.65 1.07 9.70
C GLN A 132 11.37 1.24 8.89
N LEU A 133 10.25 0.65 9.34
CA LEU A 133 8.93 0.59 8.70
C LEU A 133 8.92 0.07 7.25
N ASN A 134 9.95 -0.64 6.84
CA ASN A 134 10.03 -1.32 5.55
C ASN A 134 9.37 -2.70 5.59
N VAL A 135 9.11 -3.24 4.42
CA VAL A 135 8.77 -4.66 4.24
C VAL A 135 10.07 -5.43 4.14
N ARG A 136 10.26 -6.44 4.98
CA ARG A 136 11.42 -7.33 4.98
C ARG A 136 11.01 -8.65 4.32
N ARG A 137 11.80 -9.10 3.35
CA ARG A 137 11.52 -10.31 2.58
C ARG A 137 11.53 -11.55 3.48
N ASP A 138 12.55 -11.68 4.29
CA ASP A 138 12.77 -12.83 5.18
C ASP A 138 11.61 -13.04 6.17
N ASP A 139 10.88 -11.97 6.48
CA ASP A 139 9.72 -12.01 7.39
C ASP A 139 8.39 -12.26 6.67
N LEU A 140 8.35 -12.31 5.33
CA LEU A 140 7.09 -12.47 4.60
C LEU A 140 6.57 -13.91 4.56
N ALA A 141 7.43 -14.91 4.83
CA ALA A 141 7.14 -16.35 4.68
C ALA A 141 6.29 -16.60 3.40
N ILE A 142 6.88 -16.28 2.26
CA ILE A 142 6.28 -16.63 0.99
C ILE A 142 6.59 -18.11 0.81
N GLU A 143 5.58 -18.96 0.96
CA GLU A 143 5.68 -20.37 0.56
C GLU A 143 5.76 -20.38 -0.97
N VAL A 144 6.97 -20.43 -1.49
CA VAL A 144 7.23 -20.59 -2.92
C VAL A 144 7.78 -21.99 -3.09
N GLU A 145 7.25 -22.75 -4.05
CA GLU A 145 7.82 -24.07 -4.43
C GLU A 145 9.29 -23.86 -4.82
N GLN A 146 10.17 -24.73 -4.35
CA GLN A 146 11.63 -24.57 -4.41
C GLN A 146 12.19 -24.34 -5.83
N GLU A 147 11.50 -24.81 -6.87
CA GLU A 147 11.91 -24.61 -8.27
C GLU A 147 11.68 -23.18 -8.79
N VAL A 148 10.71 -22.46 -8.21
CA VAL A 148 10.37 -21.07 -8.57
C VAL A 148 11.18 -20.06 -7.72
N GLU A 149 11.70 -20.51 -6.58
CA GLU A 149 12.43 -19.67 -5.62
C GLU A 149 13.68 -19.04 -6.23
N GLN A 150 14.44 -19.79 -7.04
CA GLN A 150 15.69 -19.30 -7.65
C GLN A 150 15.45 -18.23 -8.74
N GLU A 151 14.37 -18.31 -9.50
CA GLU A 151 14.02 -17.27 -10.49
C GLU A 151 13.43 -16.02 -9.82
N ILE A 152 12.63 -16.19 -8.75
CA ILE A 152 12.04 -15.08 -8.00
C ILE A 152 13.10 -14.37 -7.14
N GLU A 153 14.10 -15.07 -6.62
CA GLU A 153 15.17 -14.46 -5.82
C GLU A 153 15.96 -13.39 -6.57
N GLN A 154 16.17 -13.56 -7.87
CA GLN A 154 16.92 -12.61 -8.68
C GLN A 154 16.10 -11.43 -9.22
N THR A 155 14.76 -11.53 -9.28
CA THR A 155 13.93 -10.57 -10.01
C THR A 155 12.76 -9.96 -9.23
N ALA A 156 12.34 -10.51 -8.09
CA ALA A 156 11.18 -10.02 -7.36
C ALA A 156 11.46 -8.76 -6.56
N PHE A 157 11.20 -7.63 -7.16
CA PHE A 157 11.17 -6.34 -6.47
C PHE A 157 9.99 -6.29 -5.49
N ILE A 158 10.27 -6.33 -4.19
CA ILE A 158 9.25 -6.10 -3.16
C ILE A 158 8.92 -4.62 -3.11
N ARG A 159 7.73 -4.27 -3.56
CA ARG A 159 7.24 -2.91 -3.46
C ARG A 159 7.24 -2.45 -2.00
N GLN A 160 7.94 -1.36 -1.73
CA GLN A 160 7.93 -0.72 -0.42
C GLN A 160 6.76 0.27 -0.31
N PRO A 161 6.04 0.32 0.83
CA PRO A 161 5.06 1.36 1.08
C PRO A 161 5.72 2.72 1.26
N LEU A 162 5.01 3.81 0.93
CA LEU A 162 5.42 5.15 1.32
C LEU A 162 5.46 5.24 2.86
N ARG A 163 6.58 5.62 3.42
CA ARG A 163 6.73 5.80 4.88
C ARG A 163 6.53 7.26 5.24
N VAL A 164 5.57 7.52 6.11
CA VAL A 164 5.18 8.88 6.48
C VAL A 164 5.43 9.08 7.97
N VAL A 165 6.16 10.13 8.31
CA VAL A 165 6.37 10.57 9.70
C VAL A 165 5.61 11.87 9.92
N MET A 166 4.67 11.85 10.85
CA MET A 166 3.98 13.06 11.31
C MET A 166 4.86 13.75 12.35
N ASP A 167 5.50 14.85 11.96
CA ASP A 167 6.54 15.53 12.76
C ASP A 167 6.39 17.04 12.64
N SER A 168 5.45 17.59 13.39
CA SER A 168 5.09 19.01 13.34
C SER A 168 6.26 19.98 13.59
N GLU A 169 7.27 19.55 14.34
CA GLU A 169 8.41 20.38 14.75
C GLU A 169 9.72 20.03 14.03
N LEU A 170 9.68 19.07 13.08
CA LEU A 170 10.86 18.60 12.36
C LEU A 170 11.99 18.08 13.29
N ARG A 171 11.61 17.26 14.27
CA ARG A 171 12.50 16.64 15.25
C ARG A 171 13.08 15.29 14.78
N THR A 172 12.74 14.84 13.58
CA THR A 172 13.25 13.59 12.99
C THR A 172 14.77 13.65 12.94
N PRO A 173 15.50 12.74 13.64
CA PRO A 173 16.95 12.71 13.59
C PRO A 173 17.45 12.43 12.16
N VAL A 174 18.55 13.07 11.77
CA VAL A 174 19.15 12.90 10.45
C VAL A 174 19.70 11.48 10.23
N ASP A 175 19.99 10.75 11.29
CA ASP A 175 20.47 9.37 11.31
C ASP A 175 19.34 8.34 11.56
N ALA A 176 18.07 8.77 11.56
CA ALA A 176 16.94 7.87 11.74
C ALA A 176 16.92 6.76 10.69
N LYS A 177 16.82 5.50 11.14
CA LYS A 177 16.87 4.31 10.25
C LYS A 177 15.88 4.36 9.09
N ILE A 178 14.71 4.97 9.30
CA ILE A 178 13.67 5.12 8.27
C ILE A 178 14.16 5.89 7.04
N LEU A 179 15.13 6.79 7.19
CA LEU A 179 15.65 7.64 6.12
C LEU A 179 16.56 6.89 5.14
N TYR A 180 17.15 5.78 5.57
CA TYR A 180 18.16 5.03 4.80
C TYR A 180 17.62 3.72 4.22
N GLN A 181 16.35 3.40 4.45
CA GLN A 181 15.74 2.20 3.87
C GLN A 181 15.31 2.45 2.41
N PRO A 182 15.29 1.40 1.55
CA PRO A 182 14.75 1.49 0.21
C PRO A 182 13.30 1.98 0.16
N GLY A 183 12.90 2.68 -0.91
CA GLY A 183 11.55 3.19 -1.13
C GLY A 183 11.34 4.62 -0.61
N ASP A 184 10.15 5.17 -0.91
CA ASP A 184 9.82 6.57 -0.66
C ASP A 184 9.54 6.87 0.81
N ARG A 185 9.81 8.09 1.23
CA ARG A 185 9.59 8.62 2.57
C ARG A 185 9.10 10.05 2.52
N LEU A 186 8.28 10.43 3.49
CA LEU A 186 7.72 11.77 3.65
C LEU A 186 7.71 12.16 5.12
N ILE A 187 8.27 13.33 5.43
CA ILE A 187 8.15 13.94 6.76
C ILE A 187 7.17 15.10 6.63
N VAL A 188 6.11 15.06 7.44
CA VAL A 188 5.03 16.05 7.41
C VAL A 188 5.17 16.97 8.60
N GLY A 189 5.62 18.20 8.34
CA GLY A 189 5.70 19.28 9.34
C GLY A 189 4.45 20.15 9.38
N SER A 190 4.27 20.92 10.45
CA SER A 190 3.13 21.86 10.58
C SER A 190 3.37 23.22 9.94
N GLN A 191 4.63 23.56 9.61
CA GLN A 191 5.00 24.84 8.98
C GLN A 191 6.01 24.62 7.86
N LEU A 192 5.74 25.20 6.70
CA LEU A 192 6.78 25.57 5.76
C LEU A 192 7.60 26.70 6.44
N LYS A 193 8.73 26.39 7.08
CA LYS A 193 9.73 27.41 7.29
C LYS A 193 10.24 27.78 5.90
N THR A 194 9.70 28.85 5.32
CA THR A 194 10.36 29.53 4.21
C THR A 194 11.75 29.89 4.71
N CYS A 195 12.76 29.34 4.07
CA CYS A 195 14.13 29.74 4.28
C CYS A 195 14.17 31.23 3.95
N GLY A 196 14.26 32.07 4.97
CA GLY A 196 14.17 33.50 4.84
C GLY A 196 15.20 34.00 3.85
N GLN A 197 14.81 34.90 2.99
CA GLN A 197 15.67 35.77 2.25
C GLN A 197 16.61 36.47 3.25
N ALA A 198 17.76 35.86 3.48
CA ALA A 198 18.87 36.53 4.15
C ALA A 198 19.62 37.35 3.09
N GLY A 199 19.47 38.64 3.11
CA GLY A 199 20.45 39.55 2.55
C GLY A 199 20.03 40.36 1.34
N GLN A 200 19.22 41.39 1.54
CA GLN A 200 19.38 42.65 0.80
C GLN A 200 18.96 43.80 1.73
N ASP A 201 19.87 44.22 2.57
CA ASP A 201 19.90 45.57 3.12
C ASP A 201 21.29 45.86 3.71
N LYS A 202 22.20 46.21 2.83
CA LYS A 202 23.36 47.03 3.12
C LYS A 202 23.78 47.72 1.83
N GLN A 203 23.17 48.88 1.59
CA GLN A 203 23.81 50.05 0.98
C GLN A 203 22.80 51.21 0.91
N LYS A 204 22.77 52.02 1.93
CA LYS A 204 22.90 53.48 1.80
C LYS A 204 23.15 54.09 3.17
#